data_9b1178adb99b559898c5bb6e5b9ba645
#
_entry.id   9b1178adb99b559898c5bb6e5b9ba645
#
_cell.length_a   1.000
_cell.length_b   1.000
_cell.length_c   1.000
_cell.angle_alpha   90.00
_cell.angle_beta   90.00
_cell.angle_gamma   90.00
#
_symmetry.space_group_name_H-M   'P 1'
#
loop_
_entity.id
_entity.type
_entity.pdbx_description
1 polymer ?
#
loop_
_entity_poly.entity_id
_entity_poly.type
_entity_poly.pdbx_seq_one_letter_code
_entity_poly.pdbx_strand_id
1 'polypeptide(L)'
;MTALLACSPVGMPLETGSEPPSGVDVEVIGDAVAPELTFSHERGLYDEPFELTITSEGDILLTLDGTDPRDQGEVFASPLVLTIDPTTDPGGFTAPAVLVRAAAEGDNGLTSPPQTHTYLFPGQVAALSPDNTPPGPRWPDTYATNNDSDPDQAIDYGIDPEVANDPSYAALLEPALRALPSISLVTDLDNLFDEGDGIYMNAMEHGRDWERPVSFEVLDEGGPQVQADAGLRIRGGWSRHSSCPKHSLRLHFRSEYGPSTLAFPLFGDDGAEVFDTFDLRTAQNYSWSFKNQAGVENTFLRDVFSRDAQLAMGLPSTRSTFAHLYLNGVYWGLYQTQERAEASYGETYLGGDKADWDVVKVNGDDPRNRVIEATDGDLDAWQSIWDLSEEGFANGHAVLDGLVDIDNLIDTMLVVFLTGNFDSPTGAFTNNKGPNNFFALYNRVTPGPSFVFFSHDSEHSMLPGSFGPGIGLYEDRVNLGTRTDQYRMEVSEFKNFHPQWLHHRLTASDAYRATFSAHVEQRLLGEGELNTDANRVRIDERMAQIELAIVAESARWGDAKRSTPRTRDDDWIPAVNRLRDDWVPYRNAIVLDQLEAADLYQP
;
A
#
# COMPACT_ATOMS: atom_id res chain seq x y z
N MET A 1 35.09 -27.10 45.84
CA MET A 1 34.65 -28.34 46.51
C MET A 1 33.28 -28.62 45.94
N THR A 2 33.22 -29.46 44.92
CA THR A 2 32.82 -30.89 44.89
C THR A 2 31.31 -31.04 45.14
N ALA A 3 30.46 -31.63 44.31
CA ALA A 3 30.63 -32.76 43.41
C ALA A 3 29.50 -32.83 42.37
N LEU A 4 29.84 -33.29 41.18
CA LEU A 4 28.97 -33.86 40.16
C LEU A 4 28.32 -35.16 40.69
N LEU A 5 27.07 -35.41 40.31
CA LEU A 5 26.50 -36.76 40.29
C LEU A 5 25.82 -37.00 38.93
N ALA A 6 26.45 -37.85 38.14
CA ALA A 6 25.93 -38.45 36.93
C ALA A 6 24.99 -39.61 37.30
N CYS A 7 23.87 -39.76 36.60
CA CYS A 7 23.07 -40.98 36.57
C CYS A 7 23.08 -41.56 35.16
N SER A 8 23.62 -42.76 35.02
CA SER A 8 23.61 -43.58 33.80
C SER A 8 22.29 -44.36 33.68
N PRO A 9 21.82 -44.65 32.46
CA PRO A 9 20.62 -45.46 32.27
C PRO A 9 20.92 -46.96 32.33
N VAL A 10 20.01 -47.68 32.95
CA VAL A 10 19.97 -49.15 33.04
C VAL A 10 19.51 -49.73 31.70
N GLY A 11 20.31 -50.60 31.11
CA GLY A 11 19.98 -51.34 29.89
C GLY A 11 18.96 -52.45 30.14
N MET A 12 18.05 -52.69 29.23
CA MET A 12 17.26 -53.89 29.04
C MET A 12 17.71 -54.64 27.79
N PRO A 13 17.62 -55.97 27.75
CA PRO A 13 18.26 -56.78 26.72
C PRO A 13 17.48 -56.83 25.42
N LEU A 14 18.22 -56.88 24.32
CA LEU A 14 17.75 -57.16 22.97
C LEU A 14 17.29 -58.62 22.87
N GLU A 15 16.02 -58.82 22.45
CA GLU A 15 15.60 -60.10 21.88
C GLU A 15 15.89 -60.09 20.37
N THR A 16 16.61 -61.11 19.95
CA THR A 16 16.98 -61.42 18.59
C THR A 16 15.86 -62.20 17.90
N GLY A 17 15.50 -61.79 16.66
CA GLY A 17 15.08 -62.70 15.64
C GLY A 17 13.66 -62.59 15.12
N SER A 18 13.50 -61.89 14.00
CA SER A 18 12.76 -62.38 12.81
C SER A 18 13.20 -61.56 11.60
N GLU A 19 13.71 -62.23 10.58
CA GLU A 19 13.99 -61.66 9.27
C GLU A 19 12.69 -61.11 8.68
N PRO A 20 12.74 -59.92 8.01
CA PRO A 20 11.60 -59.45 7.24
C PRO A 20 11.49 -60.24 5.92
N PRO A 21 10.28 -60.48 5.40
CA PRO A 21 10.09 -61.14 4.12
C PRO A 21 10.72 -60.33 2.99
N SER A 22 11.53 -60.98 2.19
CA SER A 22 12.15 -60.49 0.98
C SER A 22 11.05 -60.18 -0.06
N GLY A 23 11.15 -59.00 -0.68
CA GLY A 23 10.53 -58.72 -1.96
C GLY A 23 9.28 -57.83 -1.93
N VAL A 24 9.48 -56.56 -1.63
CA VAL A 24 8.76 -55.49 -2.35
C VAL A 24 9.85 -54.61 -2.92
N ASP A 25 10.05 -54.68 -4.21
CA ASP A 25 10.78 -53.67 -4.96
C ASP A 25 10.06 -52.34 -4.73
N VAL A 26 10.55 -51.53 -3.81
CA VAL A 26 10.21 -50.12 -3.77
C VAL A 26 10.94 -49.56 -4.99
N GLU A 27 10.21 -49.46 -6.12
CA GLU A 27 10.60 -48.53 -7.18
C GLU A 27 10.86 -47.19 -6.51
N VAL A 28 12.12 -46.81 -6.46
CA VAL A 28 12.49 -45.41 -6.21
C VAL A 28 11.92 -44.65 -7.42
N ILE A 29 10.70 -44.15 -7.26
CA ILE A 29 10.17 -43.12 -8.17
C ILE A 29 11.16 -41.97 -7.99
N GLY A 30 12.10 -41.83 -8.93
CA GLY A 30 12.95 -40.66 -8.99
C GLY A 30 12.05 -39.43 -8.84
N ASP A 31 12.53 -38.39 -8.15
CA ASP A 31 11.79 -37.15 -7.94
C ASP A 31 11.29 -36.65 -9.31
N ALA A 32 10.04 -36.99 -9.63
CA ALA A 32 9.41 -36.56 -10.86
C ALA A 32 9.17 -35.06 -10.76
N VAL A 33 9.86 -34.28 -11.56
CA VAL A 33 9.73 -32.82 -11.62
C VAL A 33 8.82 -32.47 -12.80
N ALA A 34 7.96 -31.47 -12.62
CA ALA A 34 7.17 -30.92 -13.72
C ALA A 34 8.11 -30.26 -14.76
N PRO A 35 7.77 -30.30 -16.06
CA PRO A 35 8.58 -29.65 -17.09
C PRO A 35 8.68 -28.14 -16.86
N GLU A 36 9.79 -27.54 -17.29
CA GLU A 36 9.97 -26.08 -17.26
C GLU A 36 9.56 -25.46 -18.61
N LEU A 37 9.12 -24.19 -18.54
CA LEU A 37 8.86 -23.35 -19.71
C LEU A 37 10.05 -22.44 -19.98
N THR A 38 10.35 -22.23 -21.25
CA THR A 38 11.33 -21.22 -21.71
C THR A 38 10.67 -20.32 -22.74
N PHE A 39 10.77 -19.00 -22.54
CA PHE A 39 10.25 -17.98 -23.43
C PHE A 39 11.39 -17.30 -24.18
N SER A 40 11.24 -17.09 -25.50
CA SER A 40 12.27 -16.41 -26.32
C SER A 40 12.38 -14.91 -26.04
N HIS A 41 11.33 -14.33 -25.43
CA HIS A 41 11.28 -12.93 -25.02
C HIS A 41 10.75 -12.87 -23.59
N GLU A 42 11.39 -12.05 -22.78
CA GLU A 42 10.95 -11.81 -21.40
C GLU A 42 9.72 -10.87 -21.36
N ARG A 43 9.00 -10.86 -20.24
CA ARG A 43 7.99 -9.84 -19.95
C ARG A 43 8.60 -8.44 -20.05
N GLY A 44 7.83 -7.42 -20.37
CA GLY A 44 8.39 -6.07 -20.45
C GLY A 44 7.66 -5.13 -21.39
N LEU A 45 8.32 -4.01 -21.70
CA LEU A 45 7.85 -2.96 -22.59
C LEU A 45 8.47 -3.15 -23.97
N TYR A 46 7.65 -3.04 -25.02
CA TYR A 46 8.03 -3.28 -26.41
C TYR A 46 7.52 -2.14 -27.30
N ASP A 47 8.26 -1.86 -28.38
CA ASP A 47 7.90 -0.83 -29.35
C ASP A 47 7.17 -1.42 -30.56
N GLU A 48 7.54 -2.63 -30.96
CA GLU A 48 7.09 -3.28 -32.20
C GLU A 48 6.61 -4.72 -31.91
N PRO A 49 5.63 -5.23 -32.67
CA PRO A 49 5.22 -6.62 -32.63
C PRO A 49 6.38 -7.59 -32.92
N PHE A 50 6.33 -8.80 -32.34
CA PHE A 50 7.34 -9.84 -32.52
C PHE A 50 6.77 -11.26 -32.43
N GLU A 51 7.60 -12.25 -32.85
CA GLU A 51 7.29 -13.67 -32.70
C GLU A 51 7.84 -14.21 -31.37
N LEU A 52 6.97 -14.67 -30.50
CA LEU A 52 7.32 -15.35 -29.26
C LEU A 52 7.38 -16.84 -29.47
N THR A 53 8.49 -17.47 -29.09
CA THR A 53 8.61 -18.93 -29.06
C THR A 53 8.60 -19.39 -27.59
N ILE A 54 7.71 -20.32 -27.27
CA ILE A 54 7.63 -21.01 -25.98
C ILE A 54 8.06 -22.45 -26.17
N THR A 55 8.97 -22.95 -25.34
CA THR A 55 9.46 -24.33 -25.39
C THR A 55 9.34 -25.01 -24.03
N SER A 56 9.09 -26.32 -24.04
CA SER A 56 9.06 -27.19 -22.87
C SER A 56 9.42 -28.62 -23.27
N GLU A 57 9.76 -29.47 -22.32
CA GLU A 57 9.87 -30.93 -22.52
C GLU A 57 8.51 -31.64 -22.52
N GLY A 58 7.43 -30.94 -22.14
CA GLY A 58 6.05 -31.42 -22.15
C GLY A 58 5.16 -30.59 -23.06
N ASP A 59 3.85 -30.86 -22.97
CA ASP A 59 2.83 -30.04 -23.63
C ASP A 59 2.72 -28.68 -22.95
N ILE A 60 2.34 -27.66 -23.72
CA ILE A 60 2.17 -26.28 -23.25
C ILE A 60 0.68 -25.99 -23.10
N LEU A 61 0.26 -25.69 -21.88
CA LEU A 61 -1.07 -25.18 -21.57
C LEU A 61 -1.02 -23.65 -21.66
N LEU A 62 -1.90 -23.02 -22.43
CA LEU A 62 -1.85 -21.57 -22.71
C LEU A 62 -3.19 -20.92 -22.53
N THR A 63 -3.23 -19.74 -21.88
CA THR A 63 -4.31 -18.76 -21.94
C THR A 63 -3.80 -17.38 -22.31
N LEU A 64 -4.66 -16.57 -22.94
CA LEU A 64 -4.34 -15.21 -23.38
C LEU A 64 -5.30 -14.16 -22.76
N ASP A 65 -6.21 -14.59 -21.90
CA ASP A 65 -7.28 -13.77 -21.30
C ASP A 65 -7.14 -13.57 -19.78
N GLY A 66 -6.03 -14.05 -19.19
CA GLY A 66 -5.74 -13.94 -17.76
C GLY A 66 -6.22 -15.11 -16.91
N THR A 67 -6.96 -16.08 -17.47
CA THR A 67 -7.38 -17.29 -16.76
C THR A 67 -6.19 -18.20 -16.42
N ASP A 68 -6.37 -19.13 -15.47
CA ASP A 68 -5.32 -20.10 -15.13
C ASP A 68 -5.18 -21.15 -16.25
N PRO A 69 -4.02 -21.30 -16.88
CA PRO A 69 -3.83 -22.27 -17.98
C PRO A 69 -3.96 -23.72 -17.53
N ARG A 70 -3.82 -24.03 -16.25
CA ARG A 70 -4.02 -25.39 -15.72
C ARG A 70 -5.49 -25.82 -15.70
N ASP A 71 -6.40 -24.85 -15.62
CA ASP A 71 -7.84 -25.08 -15.54
C ASP A 71 -8.54 -24.84 -16.89
N GLN A 72 -8.10 -23.85 -17.66
CA GLN A 72 -8.78 -23.35 -18.87
C GLN A 72 -7.86 -23.24 -20.08
N GLY A 73 -6.59 -23.68 -19.99
CA GLY A 73 -5.61 -23.57 -21.07
C GLY A 73 -5.90 -24.47 -22.27
N GLU A 74 -5.66 -23.94 -23.47
CA GLU A 74 -5.53 -24.77 -24.67
C GLU A 74 -4.20 -25.50 -24.65
N VAL A 75 -4.17 -26.74 -25.13
CA VAL A 75 -3.00 -27.62 -25.14
C VAL A 75 -2.27 -27.52 -26.47
N PHE A 76 -0.97 -27.23 -26.44
CA PHE A 76 -0.09 -27.10 -27.59
C PHE A 76 1.15 -27.97 -27.44
N ALA A 77 1.59 -28.56 -28.56
CA ALA A 77 2.90 -29.22 -28.58
C ALA A 77 4.03 -28.19 -28.59
N SER A 78 5.15 -28.52 -27.95
CA SER A 78 6.37 -27.72 -27.96
C SER A 78 7.18 -27.98 -29.28
N PRO A 79 7.80 -26.94 -29.91
CA PRO A 79 7.69 -25.51 -29.56
C PRO A 79 6.40 -24.87 -30.05
N LEU A 80 5.87 -23.93 -29.27
CA LEU A 80 4.74 -23.07 -29.65
C LEU A 80 5.28 -21.70 -30.11
N VAL A 81 4.75 -21.20 -31.25
CA VAL A 81 5.08 -19.85 -31.75
C VAL A 81 3.82 -19.00 -31.76
N LEU A 82 3.89 -17.83 -31.17
CA LEU A 82 2.81 -16.86 -31.09
C LEU A 82 3.26 -15.52 -31.67
N THR A 83 2.38 -14.85 -32.41
CA THR A 83 2.59 -13.45 -32.81
C THR A 83 2.12 -12.56 -31.66
N ILE A 84 3.04 -11.79 -31.09
CA ILE A 84 2.74 -10.80 -30.04
C ILE A 84 2.53 -9.45 -30.71
N ASP A 85 1.27 -9.08 -30.89
CA ASP A 85 0.84 -7.84 -31.58
C ASP A 85 -0.41 -7.27 -30.87
N PRO A 86 -0.30 -6.12 -30.20
CA PRO A 86 -1.40 -5.50 -29.45
C PRO A 86 -2.54 -4.99 -30.36
N THR A 87 -2.31 -4.91 -31.67
CA THR A 87 -3.34 -4.47 -32.65
C THR A 87 -4.21 -5.63 -33.11
N THR A 88 -3.83 -6.87 -32.84
CA THR A 88 -4.65 -8.06 -33.00
C THR A 88 -5.40 -8.33 -31.68
N ASP A 89 -6.48 -9.07 -31.73
CA ASP A 89 -7.29 -9.42 -30.56
C ASP A 89 -7.07 -10.90 -30.15
N PRO A 90 -5.90 -11.24 -29.58
CA PRO A 90 -5.57 -12.62 -29.27
C PRO A 90 -6.37 -13.17 -28.06
N GLY A 91 -6.81 -12.28 -27.14
CA GLY A 91 -7.53 -12.64 -25.90
C GLY A 91 -8.98 -12.23 -25.87
N GLY A 92 -9.57 -11.74 -26.96
CA GLY A 92 -10.96 -11.28 -27.03
C GLY A 92 -11.21 -9.89 -26.45
N PHE A 93 -10.15 -9.07 -26.32
CA PHE A 93 -10.25 -7.68 -25.87
C PHE A 93 -9.13 -6.80 -26.43
N THR A 94 -9.41 -5.51 -26.53
CA THR A 94 -8.43 -4.51 -27.01
C THR A 94 -7.71 -3.87 -25.82
N ALA A 95 -6.40 -4.13 -25.70
CA ALA A 95 -5.55 -3.53 -24.68
C ALA A 95 -4.18 -3.21 -25.27
N PRO A 96 -3.41 -2.27 -24.69
CA PRO A 96 -2.04 -1.97 -25.11
C PRO A 96 -1.04 -3.02 -24.61
N ALA A 97 -1.50 -4.26 -24.43
CA ALA A 97 -0.70 -5.37 -23.94
C ALA A 97 -1.20 -6.69 -24.53
N VAL A 98 -0.29 -7.65 -24.65
CA VAL A 98 -0.62 -9.06 -24.88
C VAL A 98 -0.25 -9.83 -23.62
N LEU A 99 -1.23 -10.55 -23.07
CA LEU A 99 -1.08 -11.37 -21.88
C LEU A 99 -0.81 -12.82 -22.31
N VAL A 100 0.25 -13.41 -21.82
CA VAL A 100 0.56 -14.82 -22.04
C VAL A 100 0.70 -15.50 -20.70
N ARG A 101 -0.23 -16.40 -20.37
CA ARG A 101 -0.10 -17.27 -19.20
C ARG A 101 0.06 -18.71 -19.69
N ALA A 102 1.13 -19.37 -19.27
CA ALA A 102 1.42 -20.73 -19.68
C ALA A 102 1.85 -21.61 -18.52
N ALA A 103 1.54 -22.89 -18.61
CA ALA A 103 2.06 -23.97 -17.77
C ALA A 103 2.53 -25.12 -18.66
N ALA A 104 3.44 -25.94 -18.17
CA ALA A 104 3.90 -27.13 -18.88
C ALA A 104 3.33 -28.39 -18.23
N GLU A 105 2.82 -29.33 -19.02
CA GLU A 105 2.34 -30.63 -18.55
C GLU A 105 3.24 -31.74 -19.10
N GLY A 106 3.81 -32.53 -18.20
CA GLY A 106 4.68 -33.64 -18.56
C GLY A 106 3.95 -34.95 -18.81
N ASP A 107 4.58 -35.89 -19.52
CA ASP A 107 4.10 -37.27 -19.71
C ASP A 107 3.80 -38.00 -18.39
N ASN A 108 4.37 -37.52 -17.27
CA ASN A 108 4.14 -38.02 -15.92
C ASN A 108 2.86 -37.46 -15.25
N GLY A 109 2.10 -36.59 -15.96
CA GLY A 109 0.91 -35.93 -15.46
C GLY A 109 1.17 -34.82 -14.44
N LEU A 110 2.43 -34.38 -14.27
CA LEU A 110 2.77 -33.24 -13.43
C LEU A 110 2.71 -31.96 -14.25
N THR A 111 2.07 -30.93 -13.69
CA THR A 111 1.95 -29.61 -14.31
C THR A 111 2.80 -28.59 -13.55
N SER A 112 3.55 -27.75 -14.26
CA SER A 112 4.32 -26.68 -13.66
C SER A 112 3.42 -25.58 -13.07
N PRO A 113 3.92 -24.76 -12.13
CA PRO A 113 3.28 -23.51 -11.80
C PRO A 113 3.11 -22.64 -13.06
N PRO A 114 2.01 -21.87 -13.17
CA PRO A 114 1.80 -20.98 -14.30
C PRO A 114 2.82 -19.85 -14.28
N GLN A 115 3.33 -19.51 -15.46
CA GLN A 115 4.14 -18.32 -15.67
C GLN A 115 3.32 -17.32 -16.47
N THR A 116 3.34 -16.05 -16.02
CA THR A 116 2.70 -14.94 -16.71
C THR A 116 3.76 -14.06 -17.33
N HIS A 117 3.60 -13.74 -18.61
CA HIS A 117 4.41 -12.76 -19.32
C HIS A 117 3.47 -11.72 -19.93
N THR A 118 3.52 -10.52 -19.38
CA THR A 118 2.84 -9.35 -19.94
C THR A 118 3.80 -8.61 -20.88
N TYR A 119 3.38 -8.45 -22.13
CA TYR A 119 4.09 -7.68 -23.16
C TYR A 119 3.33 -6.38 -23.37
N LEU A 120 3.85 -5.26 -22.79
CA LEU A 120 3.26 -3.94 -22.87
C LEU A 120 3.78 -3.17 -24.09
N PHE A 121 2.89 -2.43 -24.74
CA PHE A 121 3.20 -1.53 -25.85
C PHE A 121 2.76 -0.11 -25.47
N PRO A 122 3.60 0.68 -24.77
CA PRO A 122 3.20 2.01 -24.24
C PRO A 122 2.71 2.96 -25.33
N GLY A 123 3.27 2.88 -26.54
CA GLY A 123 2.82 3.67 -27.70
C GLY A 123 1.37 3.40 -28.13
N GLN A 124 0.80 2.24 -27.75
CA GLN A 124 -0.60 1.89 -28.05
C GLN A 124 -1.59 2.36 -26.96
N VAL A 125 -1.12 2.80 -25.81
CA VAL A 125 -1.99 3.28 -24.72
C VAL A 125 -2.84 4.46 -25.18
N ALA A 126 -2.29 5.37 -25.99
CA ALA A 126 -3.01 6.51 -26.54
C ALA A 126 -4.20 6.13 -27.46
N ALA A 127 -4.21 4.89 -27.97
CA ALA A 127 -5.29 4.38 -28.82
C ALA A 127 -6.39 3.66 -28.04
N LEU A 128 -6.26 3.54 -26.71
CA LEU A 128 -7.34 3.01 -25.86
C LEU A 128 -8.59 3.85 -25.99
N SER A 129 -9.70 3.17 -26.17
CA SER A 129 -11.08 3.60 -26.31
C SER A 129 -11.37 5.07 -25.91
N PRO A 130 -11.38 6.03 -26.84
CA PRO A 130 -11.64 7.43 -26.51
C PRO A 130 -13.11 7.70 -26.14
N ASP A 131 -14.01 6.76 -26.42
CA ASP A 131 -15.45 6.81 -26.13
C ASP A 131 -15.84 5.95 -24.92
N ASN A 132 -14.83 5.51 -24.16
CA ASN A 132 -15.00 4.71 -22.95
C ASN A 132 -15.69 3.35 -23.18
N THR A 133 -15.57 2.78 -24.37
CA THR A 133 -16.08 1.42 -24.66
C THR A 133 -15.28 0.40 -23.87
N PRO A 134 -15.93 -0.55 -23.18
CA PRO A 134 -15.23 -1.65 -22.50
C PRO A 134 -14.26 -2.39 -23.42
N PRO A 135 -13.09 -2.79 -22.95
CA PRO A 135 -12.07 -3.48 -23.76
C PRO A 135 -12.56 -4.80 -24.38
N GLY A 136 -13.53 -5.46 -23.78
CA GLY A 136 -14.07 -6.72 -24.25
C GLY A 136 -15.36 -7.12 -23.54
N PRO A 137 -16.00 -8.23 -23.96
CA PRO A 137 -17.36 -8.60 -23.53
C PRO A 137 -17.49 -9.00 -22.05
N ARG A 138 -16.37 -9.33 -21.38
CA ARG A 138 -16.35 -9.64 -19.94
C ARG A 138 -16.06 -8.41 -19.07
N TRP A 139 -15.85 -7.23 -19.68
CA TRP A 139 -15.63 -5.99 -18.97
C TRP A 139 -16.95 -5.24 -18.82
N PRO A 140 -17.43 -4.94 -17.59
CA PRO A 140 -18.73 -4.30 -17.41
C PRO A 140 -18.67 -2.81 -17.73
N ASP A 141 -19.77 -2.24 -18.24
CA ASP A 141 -19.91 -0.78 -18.44
C ASP A 141 -20.01 -0.01 -17.12
N THR A 142 -20.62 -0.67 -16.12
CA THR A 142 -20.87 -0.07 -14.79
C THR A 142 -20.60 -1.10 -13.71
N TYR A 143 -20.41 -0.64 -12.48
CA TYR A 143 -20.52 -1.47 -11.29
C TYR A 143 -21.54 -0.90 -10.32
N ALA A 144 -22.23 -1.81 -9.61
CA ALA A 144 -23.28 -1.45 -8.68
C ALA A 144 -22.72 -0.57 -7.55
N THR A 145 -23.46 0.47 -7.21
CA THR A 145 -23.14 1.28 -6.03
C THR A 145 -23.80 0.62 -4.82
N ASN A 146 -23.07 0.43 -3.73
CA ASN A 146 -23.62 -0.12 -2.49
C ASN A 146 -24.47 0.89 -1.72
N ASN A 147 -24.91 1.94 -2.39
CA ASN A 147 -25.73 3.00 -1.84
C ASN A 147 -26.94 3.22 -2.75
N ASP A 148 -28.12 2.84 -2.29
CA ASP A 148 -29.38 2.97 -3.02
C ASP A 148 -29.72 4.40 -3.50
N SER A 149 -28.98 5.40 -3.00
CA SER A 149 -29.16 6.80 -3.39
C SER A 149 -28.23 7.26 -4.52
N ASP A 150 -27.19 6.51 -4.84
CA ASP A 150 -26.26 6.83 -5.93
C ASP A 150 -26.55 5.95 -7.15
N PRO A 151 -26.58 6.51 -8.38
CA PRO A 151 -26.70 5.70 -9.58
C PRO A 151 -25.49 4.80 -9.76
N ASP A 152 -25.64 3.72 -10.52
CA ASP A 152 -24.52 2.87 -10.91
C ASP A 152 -23.37 3.72 -11.48
N GLN A 153 -22.17 3.45 -11.04
CA GLN A 153 -20.99 4.18 -11.46
C GLN A 153 -20.48 3.59 -12.78
N ALA A 154 -20.36 4.42 -13.80
CA ALA A 154 -19.67 4.01 -15.03
C ALA A 154 -18.20 3.74 -14.75
N ILE A 155 -17.70 2.64 -15.30
CA ILE A 155 -16.27 2.35 -15.27
C ILE A 155 -15.64 3.05 -16.45
N ASP A 156 -14.62 3.83 -16.16
CA ASP A 156 -13.83 4.47 -17.17
C ASP A 156 -12.71 3.54 -17.64
N TYR A 157 -12.64 3.23 -18.93
CA TYR A 157 -11.59 2.42 -19.56
C TYR A 157 -10.73 3.22 -20.51
N GLY A 158 -11.17 4.42 -20.86
CA GLY A 158 -10.62 5.21 -21.93
C GLY A 158 -9.33 5.94 -21.59
N ILE A 159 -8.69 6.40 -22.65
CA ILE A 159 -7.68 7.46 -22.60
C ILE A 159 -8.32 8.69 -23.23
N ASP A 160 -8.39 9.78 -22.47
CA ASP A 160 -9.01 11.02 -22.87
C ASP A 160 -8.32 11.61 -24.11
N PRO A 161 -9.02 11.72 -25.25
CA PRO A 161 -8.45 12.26 -26.48
C PRO A 161 -8.11 13.75 -26.36
N GLU A 162 -8.75 14.50 -25.47
CA GLU A 162 -8.43 15.91 -25.22
C GLU A 162 -7.04 16.07 -24.58
N VAL A 163 -6.55 15.04 -23.88
CA VAL A 163 -5.18 14.99 -23.35
C VAL A 163 -4.24 14.28 -24.32
N ALA A 164 -4.62 13.10 -24.80
CA ALA A 164 -3.76 12.28 -25.65
C ALA A 164 -3.40 12.93 -27.00
N ASN A 165 -4.28 13.80 -27.53
CA ASN A 165 -4.06 14.53 -28.79
C ASN A 165 -3.67 16.00 -28.59
N ASP A 166 -3.58 16.49 -27.34
CA ASP A 166 -3.11 17.85 -27.09
C ASP A 166 -1.64 17.99 -27.50
N PRO A 167 -1.27 19.03 -28.30
CA PRO A 167 0.11 19.23 -28.72
C PRO A 167 1.13 19.35 -27.57
N SER A 168 0.67 19.74 -26.37
CA SER A 168 1.51 19.86 -25.16
C SER A 168 1.79 18.50 -24.50
N TYR A 169 0.90 17.51 -24.70
CA TYR A 169 0.95 16.22 -24.00
C TYR A 169 1.17 15.02 -24.93
N ALA A 170 0.72 15.08 -26.18
CA ALA A 170 0.78 13.95 -27.10
C ALA A 170 2.19 13.31 -27.23
N ALA A 171 3.22 14.15 -27.31
CA ALA A 171 4.60 13.69 -27.38
C ALA A 171 5.18 13.25 -26.03
N LEU A 172 4.49 13.52 -24.93
CA LEU A 172 4.91 13.18 -23.57
C LEU A 172 4.23 11.92 -23.02
N LEU A 173 3.14 11.44 -23.63
CA LEU A 173 2.34 10.36 -23.09
C LEU A 173 3.13 9.03 -23.00
N GLU A 174 3.77 8.61 -24.08
CA GLU A 174 4.61 7.41 -24.05
C GLU A 174 5.83 7.55 -23.12
N PRO A 175 6.63 8.64 -23.17
CA PRO A 175 7.65 8.88 -22.16
C PRO A 175 7.11 8.88 -20.71
N ALA A 176 5.88 9.38 -20.48
CA ALA A 176 5.27 9.36 -19.16
C ALA A 176 5.00 7.94 -18.67
N LEU A 177 4.54 7.04 -19.54
CA LEU A 177 4.30 5.62 -19.23
C LEU A 177 5.57 4.82 -18.99
N ARG A 178 6.72 5.32 -19.45
CA ARG A 178 8.06 4.72 -19.22
C ARG A 178 8.83 5.38 -18.07
N ALA A 179 8.29 6.45 -17.48
CA ALA A 179 8.98 7.21 -16.44
C ALA A 179 9.06 6.49 -15.09
N LEU A 180 8.25 5.49 -14.87
CA LEU A 180 8.16 4.69 -13.65
C LEU A 180 8.05 3.21 -14.03
N PRO A 181 8.42 2.28 -13.13
CA PRO A 181 8.10 0.87 -13.31
C PRO A 181 6.61 0.65 -13.53
N SER A 182 6.26 -0.36 -14.31
CA SER A 182 4.89 -0.81 -14.51
C SER A 182 4.61 -2.05 -13.66
N ILE A 183 3.47 -2.07 -12.96
CA ILE A 183 2.94 -3.23 -12.29
C ILE A 183 1.81 -3.79 -13.15
N SER A 184 1.91 -5.07 -13.52
CA SER A 184 0.84 -5.80 -14.21
C SER A 184 0.18 -6.77 -13.23
N LEU A 185 -1.14 -6.67 -13.12
CA LEU A 185 -1.99 -7.59 -12.38
C LEU A 185 -2.85 -8.37 -13.37
N VAL A 186 -2.65 -9.68 -13.42
CA VAL A 186 -3.32 -10.57 -14.37
C VAL A 186 -4.11 -11.63 -13.63
N THR A 187 -5.42 -11.68 -13.86
CA THR A 187 -6.33 -12.60 -13.21
C THR A 187 -7.49 -12.95 -14.13
N ASP A 188 -8.25 -13.99 -13.82
CA ASP A 188 -9.56 -14.18 -14.43
C ASP A 188 -10.44 -12.96 -14.16
N LEU A 189 -11.08 -12.42 -15.21
CA LEU A 189 -11.95 -11.24 -15.08
C LEU A 189 -13.13 -11.46 -14.13
N ASP A 190 -13.60 -12.70 -13.95
CA ASP A 190 -14.64 -13.01 -12.98
C ASP A 190 -14.19 -12.72 -11.54
N ASN A 191 -12.90 -12.87 -11.23
CA ASN A 191 -12.34 -12.45 -9.93
C ASN A 191 -12.51 -10.97 -9.64
N LEU A 192 -12.62 -10.15 -10.68
CA LEU A 192 -12.82 -8.71 -10.57
C LEU A 192 -14.28 -8.31 -10.72
N PHE A 193 -14.98 -8.85 -11.73
CA PHE A 193 -16.23 -8.29 -12.24
C PHE A 193 -17.43 -9.22 -12.20
N ASP A 194 -17.34 -10.46 -11.68
CA ASP A 194 -18.53 -11.27 -11.41
C ASP A 194 -19.45 -10.55 -10.40
N GLU A 195 -20.76 -10.56 -10.63
CA GLU A 195 -21.74 -9.87 -9.78
C GLU A 195 -21.77 -10.42 -8.33
N GLY A 196 -21.52 -11.72 -8.15
CA GLY A 196 -21.55 -12.38 -6.84
C GLY A 196 -20.22 -12.36 -6.12
N ASP A 197 -19.14 -12.66 -6.84
CA ASP A 197 -17.84 -12.96 -6.26
C ASP A 197 -16.71 -12.00 -6.71
N GLY A 198 -16.94 -11.16 -7.71
CA GLY A 198 -15.95 -10.21 -8.21
C GLY A 198 -15.67 -9.09 -7.22
N ILE A 199 -14.37 -8.84 -6.92
CA ILE A 199 -13.99 -7.89 -5.88
C ILE A 199 -14.25 -6.42 -6.27
N TYR A 200 -14.28 -6.07 -7.56
CA TYR A 200 -14.64 -4.74 -8.02
C TYR A 200 -16.15 -4.47 -7.90
N MET A 201 -16.98 -5.48 -8.26
CA MET A 201 -18.43 -5.39 -8.14
C MET A 201 -18.86 -5.34 -6.67
N ASN A 202 -18.10 -5.97 -5.78
CA ASN A 202 -18.37 -6.07 -4.35
C ASN A 202 -17.29 -5.34 -3.51
N ALA A 203 -16.86 -4.15 -3.94
CA ALA A 203 -15.71 -3.46 -3.36
C ALA A 203 -15.86 -3.09 -1.88
N MET A 204 -17.09 -3.04 -1.33
CA MET A 204 -17.33 -2.81 0.10
C MET A 204 -17.08 -4.05 0.95
N GLU A 205 -17.11 -5.23 0.37
CA GLU A 205 -16.83 -6.48 1.07
C GLU A 205 -15.33 -6.60 1.37
N HIS A 206 -14.98 -7.31 2.44
CA HIS A 206 -13.61 -7.37 2.92
C HIS A 206 -13.30 -8.68 3.65
N GLY A 207 -12.05 -8.83 4.07
CA GLY A 207 -11.58 -10.03 4.75
C GLY A 207 -11.03 -11.08 3.80
N ARG A 208 -10.76 -12.25 4.36
CA ARG A 208 -10.13 -13.36 3.64
C ARG A 208 -11.01 -13.92 2.52
N ASP A 209 -12.31 -13.95 2.71
CA ASP A 209 -13.28 -14.49 1.76
C ASP A 209 -13.35 -13.66 0.46
N TRP A 210 -12.86 -12.41 0.52
CA TRP A 210 -12.79 -11.48 -0.60
C TRP A 210 -11.36 -11.31 -1.14
N GLU A 211 -10.53 -12.33 -1.04
CA GLU A 211 -9.21 -12.43 -1.66
C GLU A 211 -9.30 -13.29 -2.92
N ARG A 212 -8.78 -12.80 -4.05
CA ARG A 212 -8.82 -13.49 -5.34
C ARG A 212 -7.41 -13.75 -5.85
N PRO A 213 -7.16 -14.90 -6.50
CA PRO A 213 -5.85 -15.18 -7.09
C PRO A 213 -5.51 -14.17 -8.17
N VAL A 214 -4.25 -13.77 -8.22
CA VAL A 214 -3.71 -12.86 -9.23
C VAL A 214 -2.25 -13.21 -9.52
N SER A 215 -1.81 -13.06 -10.76
CA SER A 215 -0.40 -12.99 -11.09
C SER A 215 0.05 -11.53 -11.02
N PHE A 216 1.06 -11.27 -10.24
CA PHE A 216 1.70 -9.97 -10.04
C PHE A 216 3.02 -9.93 -10.82
N GLU A 217 3.24 -8.89 -11.58
CA GLU A 217 4.50 -8.65 -12.28
C GLU A 217 4.98 -7.21 -12.05
N VAL A 218 6.29 -7.04 -11.92
CA VAL A 218 6.95 -5.74 -12.06
C VAL A 218 7.72 -5.76 -13.38
N LEU A 219 7.43 -4.78 -14.22
CA LEU A 219 8.03 -4.57 -15.54
C LEU A 219 8.78 -3.24 -15.49
N ASP A 220 10.10 -3.31 -15.48
CA ASP A 220 10.96 -2.12 -15.40
C ASP A 220 11.96 -2.13 -16.56
N GLU A 221 11.98 -1.05 -17.34
CA GLU A 221 12.85 -0.90 -18.49
C GLU A 221 14.29 -0.64 -18.06
N GLY A 222 15.10 -1.69 -18.06
CA GLY A 222 16.49 -1.64 -17.61
C GLY A 222 16.69 -1.83 -16.11
N GLY A 223 15.61 -2.04 -15.35
CA GLY A 223 15.61 -2.39 -13.93
C GLY A 223 15.29 -3.86 -13.66
N PRO A 224 15.17 -4.24 -12.39
CA PRO A 224 14.81 -5.59 -12.00
C PRO A 224 13.34 -5.87 -12.33
N GLN A 225 13.06 -7.11 -12.69
CA GLN A 225 11.72 -7.61 -12.99
C GLN A 225 11.40 -8.83 -12.14
N VAL A 226 10.12 -9.05 -11.86
CA VAL A 226 9.65 -10.21 -11.09
C VAL A 226 8.26 -10.61 -11.54
N GLN A 227 7.93 -11.89 -11.38
CA GLN A 227 6.56 -12.41 -11.40
C GLN A 227 6.36 -13.29 -10.16
N ALA A 228 5.21 -13.14 -9.52
CA ALA A 228 4.77 -14.01 -8.45
C ALA A 228 3.24 -14.08 -8.40
N ASP A 229 2.71 -15.26 -8.08
CA ASP A 229 1.28 -15.39 -7.82
C ASP A 229 0.96 -14.96 -6.39
N ALA A 230 -0.16 -14.27 -6.22
CA ALA A 230 -0.58 -13.66 -4.96
C ALA A 230 -2.12 -13.67 -4.81
N GLY A 231 -2.60 -13.29 -3.64
CA GLY A 231 -3.99 -12.94 -3.40
C GLY A 231 -4.19 -11.43 -3.52
N LEU A 232 -5.24 -11.01 -4.21
CA LEU A 232 -5.61 -9.62 -4.44
C LEU A 232 -6.87 -9.26 -3.67
N ARG A 233 -6.87 -8.11 -2.99
CA ARG A 233 -8.07 -7.51 -2.36
C ARG A 233 -8.21 -6.04 -2.72
N ILE A 234 -9.44 -5.55 -2.75
CA ILE A 234 -9.70 -4.12 -2.60
C ILE A 234 -9.37 -3.71 -1.16
N ARG A 235 -8.65 -2.60 -0.99
CA ARG A 235 -8.24 -2.10 0.33
C ARG A 235 -8.86 -0.74 0.65
N GLY A 236 -8.86 -0.39 1.95
CA GLY A 236 -9.29 0.91 2.49
C GLY A 236 -10.64 0.83 3.18
N GLY A 237 -11.09 1.93 3.72
CA GLY A 237 -12.42 2.15 4.28
C GLY A 237 -13.30 2.88 3.25
N TRP A 238 -13.30 4.22 3.29
CA TRP A 238 -14.08 5.04 2.36
C TRP A 238 -13.68 4.86 0.89
N SER A 239 -12.41 4.59 0.59
CA SER A 239 -11.90 4.38 -0.77
C SER A 239 -12.45 3.14 -1.47
N ARG A 240 -13.16 2.27 -0.78
CA ARG A 240 -13.92 1.14 -1.35
C ARG A 240 -15.25 1.57 -1.96
N HIS A 241 -15.72 2.77 -1.60
CA HIS A 241 -17.01 3.26 -2.06
C HIS A 241 -17.01 3.42 -3.58
N SER A 242 -18.14 3.12 -4.21
CA SER A 242 -18.34 3.20 -5.67
C SER A 242 -18.05 4.59 -6.26
N SER A 243 -18.13 5.66 -5.45
CA SER A 243 -17.70 6.99 -5.86
C SER A 243 -16.18 7.12 -6.09
N CYS A 244 -15.40 6.09 -5.75
CA CYS A 244 -13.95 6.00 -5.95
C CYS A 244 -13.62 4.88 -6.95
N PRO A 245 -13.94 4.99 -8.26
CA PRO A 245 -13.78 3.89 -9.22
C PRO A 245 -12.34 3.41 -9.40
N LYS A 246 -11.37 4.24 -9.10
CA LYS A 246 -9.97 3.86 -9.00
C LYS A 246 -9.69 3.36 -7.57
N HIS A 247 -9.95 2.10 -7.32
CA HIS A 247 -9.74 1.49 -6.00
C HIS A 247 -8.27 1.29 -5.66
N SER A 248 -7.94 1.41 -4.39
CA SER A 248 -6.67 0.93 -3.85
C SER A 248 -6.72 -0.58 -3.63
N LEU A 249 -5.60 -1.24 -3.85
CA LEU A 249 -5.47 -2.69 -3.85
C LEU A 249 -4.49 -3.14 -2.77
N ARG A 250 -4.56 -4.41 -2.40
CA ARG A 250 -3.60 -5.07 -1.52
C ARG A 250 -3.24 -6.42 -2.06
N LEU A 251 -1.95 -6.71 -2.08
CA LEU A 251 -1.39 -7.99 -2.44
C LEU A 251 -1.01 -8.77 -1.18
N HIS A 252 -1.31 -10.06 -1.18
CA HIS A 252 -0.96 -11.01 -0.15
C HIS A 252 -0.22 -12.19 -0.78
N PHE A 253 1.05 -12.35 -0.46
CA PHE A 253 1.84 -13.50 -0.89
C PHE A 253 1.62 -14.64 0.09
N ARG A 254 1.14 -15.78 -0.41
CA ARG A 254 0.77 -16.94 0.40
C ARG A 254 1.03 -18.23 -0.35
N SER A 255 1.43 -19.27 0.37
CA SER A 255 1.74 -20.59 -0.19
C SER A 255 0.60 -21.26 -0.96
N GLU A 256 -0.63 -20.80 -0.79
CA GLU A 256 -1.78 -21.31 -1.57
C GLU A 256 -1.85 -20.74 -2.98
N TYR A 257 -1.24 -19.57 -3.24
CA TYR A 257 -1.19 -18.97 -4.58
C TYR A 257 0.15 -19.26 -5.27
N GLY A 258 1.25 -19.17 -4.52
CA GLY A 258 2.61 -19.28 -5.03
C GLY A 258 3.63 -19.16 -3.90
N PRO A 259 4.67 -18.34 -4.04
CA PRO A 259 5.61 -18.09 -2.95
C PRO A 259 4.91 -17.38 -1.79
N SER A 260 5.25 -17.79 -0.54
CA SER A 260 4.67 -17.17 0.67
C SER A 260 5.17 -15.75 0.93
N THR A 261 6.16 -15.31 0.18
CA THR A 261 6.73 -13.96 0.21
C THR A 261 7.20 -13.55 -1.18
N LEU A 262 7.12 -12.28 -1.49
CA LEU A 262 7.76 -11.68 -2.65
C LEU A 262 9.21 -11.36 -2.29
N ALA A 263 10.17 -11.94 -3.00
CA ALA A 263 11.59 -11.58 -2.91
C ALA A 263 11.94 -10.60 -4.04
N PHE A 264 11.86 -9.30 -3.74
CA PHE A 264 12.08 -8.23 -4.71
C PHE A 264 12.33 -6.88 -4.00
N PRO A 265 13.33 -6.07 -4.41
CA PRO A 265 13.67 -4.79 -3.77
C PRO A 265 12.68 -3.68 -4.19
N LEU A 266 11.41 -3.82 -3.84
CA LEU A 266 10.33 -2.92 -4.29
C LEU A 266 10.55 -1.45 -3.90
N PHE A 267 11.28 -1.20 -2.80
CA PHE A 267 11.54 0.14 -2.25
C PHE A 267 13.01 0.55 -2.36
N GLY A 268 13.78 -0.09 -3.26
CA GLY A 268 15.19 0.19 -3.46
C GLY A 268 16.10 -0.35 -2.34
N ASP A 269 17.34 0.12 -2.31
CA ASP A 269 18.40 -0.39 -1.44
C ASP A 269 18.15 -0.16 0.06
N ASP A 270 17.34 0.83 0.42
CA ASP A 270 17.00 1.17 1.80
C ASP A 270 15.78 0.40 2.34
N GLY A 271 15.07 -0.33 1.48
CA GLY A 271 13.90 -1.11 1.80
C GLY A 271 14.18 -2.58 2.09
N ALA A 272 13.18 -3.29 2.60
CA ALA A 272 13.23 -4.75 2.65
C ALA A 272 13.26 -5.35 1.25
N GLU A 273 13.89 -6.51 1.11
CA GLU A 273 13.90 -7.28 -0.14
C GLU A 273 12.84 -8.38 -0.15
N VAL A 274 12.11 -8.57 0.97
CA VAL A 274 11.14 -9.66 1.12
C VAL A 274 9.87 -9.13 1.79
N PHE A 275 8.72 -9.41 1.17
CA PHE A 275 7.41 -8.96 1.62
C PHE A 275 6.40 -10.10 1.63
N ASP A 276 5.57 -10.18 2.67
CA ASP A 276 4.38 -11.03 2.69
C ASP A 276 3.11 -10.28 2.20
N THR A 277 3.14 -8.95 2.26
CA THR A 277 2.05 -8.08 1.81
C THR A 277 2.51 -6.65 1.55
N PHE A 278 1.88 -5.97 0.61
CA PHE A 278 1.98 -4.52 0.44
C PHE A 278 0.73 -3.94 -0.21
N ASP A 279 0.57 -2.63 -0.12
CA ASP A 279 -0.56 -1.90 -0.68
C ASP A 279 -0.18 -1.20 -2.00
N LEU A 280 -1.14 -1.17 -2.94
CA LEU A 280 -1.16 -0.26 -4.09
C LEU A 280 -2.22 0.80 -3.82
N ARG A 281 -1.78 2.02 -3.54
CA ARG A 281 -2.66 3.13 -3.15
C ARG A 281 -2.87 4.11 -4.30
N THR A 282 -4.05 4.67 -4.34
CA THR A 282 -4.36 5.86 -5.15
C THR A 282 -4.19 7.12 -4.30
N ALA A 283 -4.50 8.31 -4.84
CA ALA A 283 -4.61 9.53 -4.04
C ALA A 283 -5.87 9.54 -3.14
N GLN A 284 -6.54 8.41 -2.98
CA GLN A 284 -7.71 8.17 -2.12
C GLN A 284 -8.81 9.23 -2.34
N ASN A 285 -9.17 9.96 -1.28
CA ASN A 285 -10.22 10.96 -1.28
C ASN A 285 -9.91 12.21 -2.13
N TYR A 286 -8.71 12.32 -2.69
CA TYR A 286 -8.28 13.41 -3.57
C TYR A 286 -8.03 12.94 -5.00
N SER A 287 -8.17 11.65 -5.27
CA SER A 287 -8.09 11.11 -6.62
C SER A 287 -9.03 11.85 -7.58
N TRP A 288 -8.57 12.07 -8.80
CA TRP A 288 -9.40 12.67 -9.85
C TRP A 288 -10.63 11.82 -10.18
N SER A 289 -10.58 10.53 -9.87
CA SER A 289 -11.70 9.61 -10.02
C SER A 289 -12.74 9.69 -8.89
N PHE A 290 -12.49 10.42 -7.78
CA PHE A 290 -13.41 10.49 -6.63
C PHE A 290 -14.49 11.58 -6.84
N LYS A 291 -14.31 12.75 -6.27
CA LYS A 291 -15.24 13.88 -6.38
C LYS A 291 -14.57 15.06 -7.07
N ASN A 292 -15.30 15.73 -7.94
CA ASN A 292 -14.74 16.85 -8.67
C ASN A 292 -14.10 17.91 -7.76
N GLN A 293 -14.74 18.27 -6.65
CA GLN A 293 -14.19 19.28 -5.72
C GLN A 293 -12.91 18.80 -5.02
N ALA A 294 -12.84 17.52 -4.63
CA ALA A 294 -11.69 16.96 -3.96
C ALA A 294 -10.46 16.83 -4.88
N GLY A 295 -10.68 16.50 -6.15
CA GLY A 295 -9.62 16.35 -7.14
C GLY A 295 -8.78 17.62 -7.40
N VAL A 296 -9.26 18.82 -7.00
CA VAL A 296 -8.45 20.06 -7.02
C VAL A 296 -7.20 19.94 -6.15
N GLU A 297 -7.27 19.12 -5.12
CA GLU A 297 -6.20 18.91 -4.14
C GLU A 297 -5.42 17.61 -4.38
N ASN A 298 -5.55 16.99 -5.56
CA ASN A 298 -4.78 15.78 -5.89
C ASN A 298 -3.30 16.14 -6.07
N THR A 299 -2.45 15.66 -5.16
CA THR A 299 -0.99 15.82 -5.25
C THR A 299 -0.26 14.49 -5.31
N PHE A 300 -0.85 13.39 -4.85
CA PHE A 300 -0.21 12.11 -4.53
C PHE A 300 0.86 12.20 -3.41
N LEU A 301 1.16 13.37 -2.87
CA LEU A 301 2.35 13.57 -2.03
C LEU A 301 2.06 13.61 -0.52
N ARG A 302 0.83 13.91 -0.06
CA ARG A 302 0.56 14.19 1.35
C ARG A 302 0.84 13.02 2.30
N ASP A 303 0.38 11.82 1.95
CA ASP A 303 0.63 10.63 2.76
C ASP A 303 2.12 10.26 2.74
N VAL A 304 2.74 10.29 1.56
CA VAL A 304 4.17 10.01 1.38
C VAL A 304 5.02 11.00 2.15
N PHE A 305 4.70 12.29 2.13
CA PHE A 305 5.40 13.34 2.88
C PHE A 305 5.50 13.02 4.38
N SER A 306 4.41 12.59 5.01
CA SER A 306 4.40 12.27 6.44
C SER A 306 5.29 11.07 6.78
N ARG A 307 5.34 10.07 5.89
CA ARG A 307 6.20 8.89 6.03
C ARG A 307 7.68 9.23 5.83
N ASP A 308 7.98 9.98 4.78
CA ASP A 308 9.34 10.45 4.49
C ASP A 308 9.87 11.37 5.60
N ALA A 309 8.99 12.17 6.23
CA ALA A 309 9.34 12.97 7.37
C ALA A 309 9.77 12.13 8.58
N GLN A 310 9.04 11.03 8.87
CA GLN A 310 9.46 10.09 9.91
C GLN A 310 10.78 9.40 9.56
N LEU A 311 10.94 8.90 8.33
CA LEU A 311 12.19 8.26 7.88
C LEU A 311 13.38 9.21 7.99
N ALA A 312 13.23 10.49 7.60
CA ALA A 312 14.28 11.48 7.68
C ALA A 312 14.75 11.75 9.12
N MET A 313 13.86 11.65 10.10
CA MET A 313 14.19 11.75 11.52
C MET A 313 14.85 10.48 12.10
N GLY A 314 15.01 9.42 11.28
CA GLY A 314 15.55 8.13 11.72
C GLY A 314 14.54 7.25 12.44
N LEU A 315 13.24 7.55 12.34
CA LEU A 315 12.19 6.77 12.97
C LEU A 315 11.75 5.59 12.10
N PRO A 316 11.21 4.52 12.69
CA PRO A 316 10.47 3.52 11.94
C PRO A 316 9.33 4.18 11.16
N SER A 317 9.27 3.89 9.87
CA SER A 317 8.18 4.34 9.00
C SER A 317 8.09 3.45 7.76
N THR A 318 6.91 3.35 7.20
CA THR A 318 6.67 2.54 6.00
C THR A 318 7.08 3.30 4.74
N ARG A 319 7.81 2.63 3.86
CA ARG A 319 8.33 3.20 2.62
C ARG A 319 7.26 3.19 1.54
N SER A 320 7.44 4.08 0.57
CA SER A 320 6.55 4.22 -0.58
C SER A 320 7.36 4.59 -1.83
N THR A 321 6.92 4.04 -2.97
CA THR A 321 7.35 4.48 -4.29
C THR A 321 6.15 4.53 -5.23
N PHE A 322 6.33 4.86 -6.49
CA PHE A 322 5.25 4.97 -7.46
C PHE A 322 5.46 4.02 -8.63
N ALA A 323 4.35 3.57 -9.21
CA ALA A 323 4.35 2.71 -10.39
C ALA A 323 3.09 2.98 -11.23
N HIS A 324 3.18 2.69 -12.53
CA HIS A 324 2.00 2.57 -13.37
C HIS A 324 1.33 1.22 -13.11
N LEU A 325 0.02 1.19 -13.01
CA LEU A 325 -0.74 -0.06 -12.86
C LEU A 325 -1.42 -0.42 -14.17
N TYR A 326 -1.29 -1.68 -14.55
CA TYR A 326 -2.06 -2.33 -15.60
C TYR A 326 -2.90 -3.45 -15.00
N LEU A 327 -4.19 -3.46 -15.29
CA LEU A 327 -5.12 -4.49 -14.83
C LEU A 327 -5.56 -5.29 -16.05
N ASN A 328 -5.19 -6.57 -16.10
CA ASN A 328 -5.36 -7.42 -17.27
C ASN A 328 -4.98 -6.71 -18.60
N GLY A 329 -3.82 -6.05 -18.60
CA GLY A 329 -3.28 -5.34 -19.76
C GLY A 329 -3.87 -3.95 -20.03
N VAL A 330 -4.95 -3.56 -19.36
CA VAL A 330 -5.53 -2.21 -19.48
C VAL A 330 -4.82 -1.25 -18.53
N TYR A 331 -4.38 -0.10 -19.03
CA TYR A 331 -3.73 0.92 -18.20
C TYR A 331 -4.73 1.45 -17.17
N TRP A 332 -4.39 1.32 -15.87
CA TRP A 332 -5.27 1.68 -14.75
C TRP A 332 -4.86 2.94 -14.03
N GLY A 333 -3.72 3.53 -14.39
CA GLY A 333 -3.25 4.82 -13.87
C GLY A 333 -2.05 4.72 -12.93
N LEU A 334 -1.70 5.86 -12.33
CA LEU A 334 -0.58 6.00 -11.39
C LEU A 334 -0.98 5.49 -9.99
N TYR A 335 -0.15 4.63 -9.40
CA TYR A 335 -0.32 4.09 -8.05
C TYR A 335 0.91 4.33 -7.20
N GLN A 336 0.68 4.46 -5.89
CA GLN A 336 1.71 4.46 -4.86
C GLN A 336 1.82 3.05 -4.27
N THR A 337 2.98 2.41 -4.38
CA THR A 337 3.28 1.19 -3.61
C THR A 337 3.58 1.57 -2.18
N GLN A 338 3.22 0.75 -1.21
CA GLN A 338 3.40 1.09 0.18
C GLN A 338 3.60 -0.14 1.06
N GLU A 339 4.64 -0.11 1.90
CA GLU A 339 4.81 -1.05 3.00
C GLU A 339 3.68 -0.95 4.03
N ARG A 340 3.55 -1.96 4.85
CA ARG A 340 2.58 -2.01 5.93
C ARG A 340 3.28 -2.12 7.27
N ALA A 341 2.84 -1.33 8.24
CA ALA A 341 3.29 -1.41 9.63
C ALA A 341 2.58 -2.58 10.33
N GLU A 342 2.98 -3.81 10.01
CA GLU A 342 2.44 -5.06 10.56
C GLU A 342 3.55 -5.84 11.28
N ALA A 343 3.24 -7.00 11.83
CA ALA A 343 4.22 -7.81 12.56
C ALA A 343 5.44 -8.20 11.69
N SER A 344 5.24 -8.43 10.39
CA SER A 344 6.33 -8.67 9.42
C SER A 344 7.27 -7.46 9.28
N TYR A 345 6.75 -6.23 9.36
CA TYR A 345 7.59 -5.03 9.42
C TYR A 345 8.46 -5.02 10.69
N GLY A 346 7.85 -5.37 11.84
CA GLY A 346 8.57 -5.50 13.11
C GLY A 346 9.73 -6.49 13.01
N GLU A 347 9.46 -7.70 12.52
CA GLU A 347 10.48 -8.73 12.29
C GLU A 347 11.61 -8.23 11.37
N THR A 348 11.25 -7.61 10.24
CA THR A 348 12.21 -7.22 9.19
C THR A 348 13.11 -6.06 9.62
N TYR A 349 12.55 -5.01 10.22
CA TYR A 349 13.27 -3.75 10.47
C TYR A 349 13.67 -3.54 11.93
N LEU A 350 12.95 -4.15 12.88
CA LEU A 350 13.15 -3.92 14.30
C LEU A 350 13.67 -5.17 15.03
N GLY A 351 13.62 -6.34 14.37
CA GLY A 351 14.15 -7.61 14.87
C GLY A 351 13.16 -8.44 15.68
N GLY A 352 13.59 -9.62 16.13
CA GLY A 352 12.73 -10.62 16.75
C GLY A 352 11.97 -11.44 15.71
N ASP A 353 11.06 -12.30 16.17
CA ASP A 353 10.21 -13.11 15.32
C ASP A 353 8.86 -12.42 15.12
N LYS A 354 8.23 -12.59 13.94
CA LYS A 354 6.91 -12.03 13.63
C LYS A 354 5.86 -12.31 14.72
N ALA A 355 5.91 -13.50 15.32
CA ALA A 355 4.99 -13.92 16.38
C ALA A 355 5.13 -13.15 17.70
N ASP A 356 6.24 -12.41 17.90
CA ASP A 356 6.54 -11.67 19.12
C ASP A 356 5.93 -10.28 19.14
N TRP A 357 5.36 -9.83 18.01
CA TRP A 357 4.90 -8.46 17.84
C TRP A 357 3.40 -8.31 18.10
N ASP A 358 3.05 -7.28 18.89
CA ASP A 358 1.71 -6.72 18.95
C ASP A 358 1.59 -5.59 17.93
N VAL A 359 0.51 -5.58 17.17
CA VAL A 359 0.18 -4.54 16.20
C VAL A 359 -1.17 -3.93 16.56
N VAL A 360 -1.13 -2.72 17.11
CA VAL A 360 -2.33 -1.97 17.48
C VAL A 360 -2.66 -0.99 16.36
N LYS A 361 -3.88 -1.04 15.89
CA LYS A 361 -4.42 -0.12 14.89
C LYS A 361 -5.89 0.17 15.11
N VAL A 362 -6.49 0.92 14.21
CA VAL A 362 -7.92 1.22 14.21
C VAL A 362 -8.68 0.19 13.38
N ASN A 363 -9.73 -0.40 13.94
CA ASN A 363 -10.72 -1.14 13.19
C ASN A 363 -11.53 -0.18 12.32
N GLY A 364 -11.46 -0.36 11.02
CA GLY A 364 -12.10 0.50 10.02
C GLY A 364 -13.45 0.01 9.51
N ASP A 365 -13.95 -1.14 9.99
CA ASP A 365 -15.15 -1.80 9.45
C ASP A 365 -16.41 -0.96 9.68
N ASP A 366 -16.51 -0.27 10.83
CA ASP A 366 -17.58 0.70 11.06
C ASP A 366 -17.01 2.13 11.16
N PRO A 367 -17.12 2.95 10.11
CA PRO A 367 -16.59 4.31 10.11
C PRO A 367 -17.24 5.24 11.15
N ARG A 368 -18.36 4.83 11.76
CA ARG A 368 -19.07 5.60 12.80
C ARG A 368 -18.70 5.18 14.21
N ASN A 369 -18.11 3.99 14.37
CA ASN A 369 -17.74 3.43 15.67
C ASN A 369 -16.34 2.82 15.62
N ARG A 370 -15.38 3.64 15.18
CA ARG A 370 -13.97 3.24 15.11
C ARG A 370 -13.42 2.97 16.49
N VAL A 371 -12.83 1.82 16.67
CA VAL A 371 -12.20 1.36 17.91
C VAL A 371 -10.82 0.77 17.60
N ILE A 372 -9.96 0.67 18.61
CA ILE A 372 -8.69 -0.03 18.46
C ILE A 372 -8.90 -1.55 18.37
N GLU A 373 -8.00 -2.19 17.65
CA GLU A 373 -7.86 -3.66 17.59
C GLU A 373 -6.39 -4.05 17.54
N ALA A 374 -6.07 -5.28 17.96
CA ALA A 374 -4.80 -5.92 17.63
C ALA A 374 -5.00 -6.79 16.38
N THR A 375 -4.20 -6.56 15.34
CA THR A 375 -4.19 -7.43 14.14
C THR A 375 -3.20 -8.56 14.26
N ASP A 376 -2.19 -8.38 15.11
CA ASP A 376 -1.21 -9.38 15.51
C ASP A 376 -1.00 -9.23 17.02
N GLY A 377 -0.70 -10.33 17.72
CA GLY A 377 -0.53 -10.35 19.16
C GLY A 377 -1.81 -10.00 19.93
N ASP A 378 -1.69 -9.14 20.94
CA ASP A 378 -2.81 -8.75 21.82
C ASP A 378 -2.78 -7.26 22.20
N LEU A 379 -3.69 -6.84 23.08
CA LEU A 379 -3.81 -5.47 23.57
C LEU A 379 -3.32 -5.30 25.03
N ASP A 380 -2.72 -6.30 25.65
CA ASP A 380 -2.40 -6.27 27.10
C ASP A 380 -1.40 -5.17 27.44
N ALA A 381 -0.34 -5.00 26.64
CA ALA A 381 0.63 -3.92 26.81
C ALA A 381 -0.01 -2.54 26.56
N TRP A 382 -0.89 -2.42 25.57
CA TRP A 382 -1.62 -1.18 25.28
C TRP A 382 -2.62 -0.84 26.37
N GLN A 383 -3.30 -1.83 26.97
CA GLN A 383 -4.16 -1.65 28.15
C GLN A 383 -3.36 -1.14 29.35
N SER A 384 -2.15 -1.65 29.57
CA SER A 384 -1.28 -1.20 30.65
C SER A 384 -0.92 0.29 30.52
N ILE A 385 -0.68 0.77 29.30
CA ILE A 385 -0.43 2.20 29.04
C ILE A 385 -1.69 3.04 29.32
N TRP A 386 -2.87 2.53 28.93
CA TRP A 386 -4.14 3.17 29.24
C TRP A 386 -4.33 3.33 30.75
N ASP A 387 -4.15 2.27 31.53
CA ASP A 387 -4.33 2.27 32.99
C ASP A 387 -3.39 3.28 33.66
N LEU A 388 -2.11 3.32 33.23
CA LEU A 388 -1.15 4.33 33.70
C LEU A 388 -1.56 5.76 33.29
N SER A 389 -2.15 5.93 32.11
CA SER A 389 -2.61 7.23 31.65
C SER A 389 -3.79 7.77 32.49
N GLU A 390 -4.65 6.89 32.97
CA GLU A 390 -5.75 7.26 33.87
C GLU A 390 -5.26 7.68 35.27
N GLU A 391 -4.17 7.07 35.76
CA GLU A 391 -3.50 7.51 36.99
C GLU A 391 -2.84 8.90 36.81
N GLY A 392 -2.42 9.25 35.59
CA GLY A 392 -1.81 10.52 35.18
C GLY A 392 -0.31 10.59 35.43
N PHE A 393 0.34 11.56 34.76
CA PHE A 393 1.81 11.68 34.66
C PHE A 393 2.38 12.92 35.35
N ALA A 394 1.67 13.52 36.31
CA ALA A 394 2.16 14.71 37.03
C ALA A 394 3.52 14.49 37.75
N ASN A 395 3.84 13.24 38.10
CA ASN A 395 5.11 12.87 38.74
C ASN A 395 6.21 12.44 37.76
N GLY A 396 5.99 12.59 36.47
CA GLY A 396 6.91 12.18 35.39
C GLY A 396 6.36 10.97 34.60
N HIS A 397 7.06 10.66 33.52
CA HIS A 397 6.66 9.62 32.57
C HIS A 397 7.54 8.35 32.62
N ALA A 398 8.53 8.28 33.53
CA ALA A 398 9.43 7.12 33.67
C ALA A 398 8.69 5.79 33.96
N VAL A 399 7.43 5.85 34.40
CA VAL A 399 6.56 4.67 34.55
C VAL A 399 6.25 3.97 33.21
N LEU A 400 6.45 4.67 32.08
CA LEU A 400 6.30 4.15 30.72
C LEU A 400 7.60 3.59 30.13
N ASP A 401 8.73 3.63 30.89
CA ASP A 401 10.01 3.08 30.41
C ASP A 401 9.83 1.60 30.06
N GLY A 402 10.25 1.22 28.84
CA GLY A 402 10.08 -0.13 28.32
C GLY A 402 8.66 -0.44 27.76
N LEU A 403 7.71 0.50 27.86
CA LEU A 403 6.37 0.38 27.25
C LEU A 403 6.18 1.34 26.08
N VAL A 404 6.68 2.57 26.17
CA VAL A 404 6.52 3.60 25.14
C VAL A 404 7.86 4.21 24.79
N ASP A 405 8.19 4.25 23.51
CA ASP A 405 9.25 5.09 22.98
C ASP A 405 8.76 6.54 22.95
N ILE A 406 9.16 7.30 23.97
CA ILE A 406 8.72 8.69 24.17
C ILE A 406 9.24 9.59 23.07
N ASP A 407 10.47 9.37 22.61
CA ASP A 407 11.09 10.18 21.55
C ASP A 407 10.35 9.94 20.22
N ASN A 408 10.05 8.69 19.89
CA ASN A 408 9.23 8.34 18.71
C ASN A 408 7.81 8.93 18.81
N LEU A 409 7.16 8.87 19.97
CA LEU A 409 5.84 9.48 20.17
C LEU A 409 5.88 10.99 19.92
N ILE A 410 6.85 11.69 20.47
CA ILE A 410 7.02 13.14 20.32
C ILE A 410 7.22 13.48 18.84
N ASP A 411 8.18 12.83 18.17
CA ASP A 411 8.49 13.08 16.77
C ASP A 411 7.32 12.76 15.85
N THR A 412 6.56 11.69 16.13
CA THR A 412 5.32 11.38 15.40
C THR A 412 4.27 12.49 15.60
N MET A 413 4.10 13.01 16.81
CA MET A 413 3.18 14.14 17.05
C MET A 413 3.65 15.41 16.34
N LEU A 414 4.95 15.68 16.26
CA LEU A 414 5.47 16.82 15.51
C LEU A 414 5.11 16.74 14.01
N VAL A 415 5.15 15.53 13.40
CA VAL A 415 4.68 15.35 12.01
C VAL A 415 3.19 15.67 11.90
N VAL A 416 2.34 15.16 12.82
CA VAL A 416 0.89 15.43 12.84
C VAL A 416 0.61 16.94 12.98
N PHE A 417 1.32 17.63 13.86
CA PHE A 417 1.12 19.05 14.12
C PHE A 417 1.59 19.90 12.93
N LEU A 418 2.77 19.57 12.38
CA LEU A 418 3.33 20.27 11.24
C LEU A 418 2.45 20.16 10.01
N THR A 419 1.97 18.96 9.71
CA THR A 419 1.12 18.71 8.53
C THR A 419 -0.33 19.13 8.74
N GLY A 420 -0.73 19.46 9.97
CA GLY A 420 -2.11 19.77 10.31
C GLY A 420 -3.05 18.62 9.97
N ASN A 421 -2.59 17.36 10.14
CA ASN A 421 -3.37 16.18 9.82
C ASN A 421 -4.61 16.09 10.72
N PHE A 422 -5.77 16.43 10.18
CA PHE A 422 -7.00 16.47 10.96
C PHE A 422 -7.76 15.14 10.98
N ASP A 423 -7.17 14.06 10.44
CA ASP A 423 -7.78 12.73 10.42
C ASP A 423 -6.88 11.63 11.06
N SER A 424 -5.77 12.00 11.70
CA SER A 424 -4.85 11.07 12.39
C SER A 424 -4.16 11.76 13.57
N PRO A 425 -3.87 11.05 14.69
CA PRO A 425 -4.37 9.75 15.18
C PRO A 425 -5.81 9.79 15.71
N THR A 426 -6.50 10.92 15.60
CA THR A 426 -7.93 11.08 15.84
C THR A 426 -8.55 11.98 14.78
N GLY A 427 -9.78 11.70 14.38
CA GLY A 427 -10.40 12.33 13.22
C GLY A 427 -11.36 13.47 13.58
N ALA A 428 -11.19 14.65 12.97
CA ALA A 428 -12.13 15.76 13.09
C ALA A 428 -13.51 15.41 12.48
N PHE A 429 -13.59 14.46 11.55
CA PHE A 429 -14.85 13.92 11.02
C PHE A 429 -15.72 13.26 12.09
N THR A 430 -15.10 12.76 13.16
CA THR A 430 -15.78 12.19 14.35
C THR A 430 -15.70 13.13 15.56
N ASN A 431 -15.45 14.42 15.35
CA ASN A 431 -15.24 15.43 16.39
C ASN A 431 -14.11 15.08 17.37
N ASN A 432 -13.07 14.37 16.90
CA ASN A 432 -11.93 13.90 17.69
C ASN A 432 -12.33 13.02 18.91
N LYS A 433 -13.39 12.23 18.79
CA LYS A 433 -13.94 11.42 19.91
C LYS A 433 -13.45 9.97 19.91
N GLY A 434 -12.69 9.56 18.90
CA GLY A 434 -12.16 8.20 18.79
C GLY A 434 -10.89 8.13 17.96
N PRO A 435 -10.27 6.95 17.95
CA PRO A 435 -9.03 6.71 17.23
C PRO A 435 -9.26 6.75 15.71
N ASN A 436 -8.24 7.15 14.95
CA ASN A 436 -8.25 7.11 13.51
C ASN A 436 -6.82 7.03 12.96
N ASN A 437 -6.63 6.28 11.89
CA ASN A 437 -5.44 6.29 11.02
C ASN A 437 -4.09 6.29 11.77
N PHE A 438 -3.85 5.32 12.65
CA PHE A 438 -2.53 5.09 13.26
C PHE A 438 -2.20 3.60 13.32
N PHE A 439 -0.90 3.31 13.41
CA PHE A 439 -0.36 2.02 13.81
C PHE A 439 0.61 2.21 14.97
N ALA A 440 0.65 1.23 15.86
CA ALA A 440 1.64 1.13 16.91
C ALA A 440 2.10 -0.32 17.03
N LEU A 441 3.43 -0.54 17.08
CA LEU A 441 4.06 -1.84 17.14
C LEU A 441 4.83 -1.98 18.46
N TYR A 442 4.72 -3.15 19.11
CA TYR A 442 5.40 -3.49 20.35
C TYR A 442 5.92 -4.93 20.32
N ASN A 443 7.18 -5.17 20.70
CA ASN A 443 7.71 -6.52 20.84
C ASN A 443 7.56 -7.00 22.28
N ARG A 444 6.82 -8.09 22.48
CA ARG A 444 6.53 -8.66 23.80
C ARG A 444 7.69 -9.41 24.44
N VAL A 445 8.65 -9.89 23.64
CA VAL A 445 9.63 -10.90 24.08
C VAL A 445 11.03 -10.31 24.19
N THR A 446 11.45 -9.51 23.25
CA THR A 446 12.78 -8.90 23.27
C THR A 446 12.76 -7.68 24.18
N PRO A 447 13.62 -7.60 25.23
CA PRO A 447 13.78 -6.35 25.98
C PRO A 447 14.36 -5.29 25.03
N GLY A 448 13.54 -4.48 24.50
CA GLY A 448 13.85 -3.52 23.43
C GLY A 448 12.55 -2.91 22.97
N PRO A 449 12.27 -2.61 21.76
CA PRO A 449 11.55 -1.38 21.53
C PRO A 449 10.20 -1.39 22.24
N SER A 450 10.02 -0.36 23.06
CA SER A 450 8.74 0.18 23.49
C SER A 450 7.81 0.37 22.29
N PHE A 451 6.52 0.61 22.50
CA PHE A 451 5.63 0.97 21.39
C PHE A 451 6.22 2.08 20.54
N VAL A 452 6.34 1.82 19.23
CA VAL A 452 6.69 2.79 18.20
C VAL A 452 5.47 3.09 17.33
N PHE A 453 5.34 4.34 16.89
CA PHE A 453 4.14 4.88 16.22
C PHE A 453 4.46 5.24 14.77
N PHE A 454 3.49 5.02 13.88
CA PHE A 454 3.63 5.24 12.45
C PHE A 454 2.61 6.24 11.92
N SER A 455 3.04 7.13 11.04
CA SER A 455 2.14 7.90 10.19
C SER A 455 1.40 6.97 9.24
N HIS A 456 0.09 7.12 9.15
CA HIS A 456 -0.77 6.30 8.31
C HIS A 456 -1.93 7.11 7.77
N ASP A 457 -2.22 6.93 6.46
CA ASP A 457 -3.38 7.51 5.76
C ASP A 457 -3.44 9.04 5.94
N SER A 458 -2.30 9.73 5.67
CA SER A 458 -2.10 11.15 5.97
C SER A 458 -2.54 12.08 4.84
N GLU A 459 -3.42 11.65 3.93
CA GLU A 459 -3.91 12.49 2.86
C GLU A 459 -4.77 13.68 3.32
N HIS A 460 -5.38 13.61 4.50
CA HIS A 460 -6.12 14.72 5.12
C HIS A 460 -5.19 15.68 5.88
N SER A 461 -4.07 16.03 5.27
CA SER A 461 -3.06 16.94 5.77
C SER A 461 -2.71 18.00 4.74
N MET A 462 -2.12 19.11 5.16
CA MET A 462 -1.65 20.21 4.31
C MET A 462 -2.72 20.70 3.31
N LEU A 463 -3.96 20.80 3.74
CA LEU A 463 -5.11 21.17 2.93
C LEU A 463 -5.56 22.60 3.16
N PRO A 464 -6.12 23.31 2.13
CA PRO A 464 -6.73 24.60 2.34
C PRO A 464 -7.98 24.49 3.25
N GLY A 465 -8.27 25.55 4.02
CA GLY A 465 -9.32 25.55 5.03
C GLY A 465 -10.76 25.41 4.54
N SER A 466 -10.97 25.37 3.22
CA SER A 466 -12.27 25.09 2.63
C SER A 466 -12.58 23.60 2.49
N PHE A 467 -11.70 22.72 2.96
CA PHE A 467 -11.80 21.30 2.73
C PHE A 467 -12.14 20.53 4.01
N GLY A 468 -13.28 19.85 4.01
CA GLY A 468 -13.74 19.05 5.16
C GLY A 468 -13.87 19.85 6.45
N PRO A 469 -13.65 19.24 7.63
CA PRO A 469 -13.63 19.90 8.92
C PRO A 469 -12.31 20.63 9.23
N GLY A 470 -11.28 20.48 8.38
CA GLY A 470 -9.99 21.16 8.53
C GLY A 470 -10.08 22.67 8.31
N ILE A 471 -9.27 23.43 9.02
CA ILE A 471 -9.22 24.89 8.95
C ILE A 471 -8.02 25.42 8.16
N GLY A 472 -7.30 24.52 7.45
CA GLY A 472 -6.21 24.87 6.57
C GLY A 472 -4.89 25.15 7.29
N LEU A 473 -4.13 26.11 6.79
CA LEU A 473 -2.81 26.47 7.27
C LEU A 473 -2.74 26.67 8.80
N TYR A 474 -3.84 27.11 9.40
CA TYR A 474 -3.97 27.36 10.85
C TYR A 474 -4.54 26.18 11.63
N GLU A 475 -4.66 25.00 11.03
CA GLU A 475 -5.14 23.81 11.75
C GLU A 475 -4.33 23.58 13.02
N ASP A 476 -5.03 23.57 14.17
CA ASP A 476 -4.42 23.38 15.48
C ASP A 476 -4.72 21.97 16.00
N ARG A 477 -3.76 21.08 15.83
CA ARG A 477 -3.79 19.73 16.37
C ARG A 477 -3.08 19.62 17.73
N VAL A 478 -2.35 20.65 18.15
CA VAL A 478 -1.64 20.70 19.43
C VAL A 478 -2.63 20.82 20.59
N ASN A 479 -3.59 21.73 20.48
CA ASN A 479 -4.48 22.14 21.58
C ASN A 479 -5.81 21.38 21.63
N LEU A 480 -5.94 20.21 20.99
CA LEU A 480 -7.21 19.48 20.89
C LEU A 480 -7.82 19.14 22.25
N GLY A 481 -7.02 18.73 23.24
CA GLY A 481 -7.50 18.36 24.59
C GLY A 481 -7.99 19.53 25.43
N THR A 482 -7.58 20.76 25.10
CA THR A 482 -7.94 22.00 25.81
C THR A 482 -9.01 22.83 25.13
N ARG A 483 -9.47 22.42 23.91
CA ARG A 483 -10.56 23.10 23.19
C ARG A 483 -11.84 23.14 24.03
N THR A 484 -12.66 24.13 23.77
CA THR A 484 -13.95 24.33 24.46
C THR A 484 -15.16 24.09 23.54
N ASP A 485 -14.92 23.77 22.29
CA ASP A 485 -15.95 23.49 21.28
C ASP A 485 -16.19 21.98 21.10
N GLN A 486 -17.06 21.62 20.15
CA GLN A 486 -17.42 20.24 19.86
C GLN A 486 -16.25 19.37 19.36
N TYR A 487 -15.18 19.98 18.88
CA TYR A 487 -13.98 19.29 18.37
C TYR A 487 -12.94 19.01 19.46
N ARG A 488 -13.28 19.26 20.74
CA ARG A 488 -12.42 18.88 21.85
C ARG A 488 -12.17 17.39 21.85
N MET A 489 -10.90 17.00 21.84
CA MET A 489 -10.50 15.62 22.02
C MET A 489 -10.84 15.14 23.42
N GLU A 490 -11.49 13.98 23.52
CA GLU A 490 -11.89 13.37 24.77
C GLU A 490 -11.96 11.86 24.60
N VAL A 491 -11.26 11.14 25.46
CA VAL A 491 -11.24 9.67 25.49
C VAL A 491 -11.65 9.21 26.89
N SER A 492 -12.73 8.44 26.98
CA SER A 492 -13.29 7.95 28.23
C SER A 492 -13.33 6.43 28.35
N GLU A 493 -12.97 5.71 27.28
CA GLU A 493 -12.98 4.25 27.23
C GLU A 493 -11.72 3.75 26.53
N PHE A 494 -11.15 2.65 27.01
CA PHE A 494 -9.95 2.02 26.45
C PHE A 494 -10.04 1.78 24.94
N LYS A 495 -11.17 1.30 24.46
CA LYS A 495 -11.38 1.03 23.02
C LYS A 495 -11.18 2.26 22.11
N ASN A 496 -11.17 3.46 22.69
CA ASN A 496 -10.96 4.72 21.98
C ASN A 496 -9.56 5.32 22.23
N PHE A 497 -8.70 4.63 22.95
CA PHE A 497 -7.37 5.10 23.31
C PHE A 497 -6.43 5.16 22.10
N HIS A 498 -5.73 6.29 21.92
CA HIS A 498 -4.86 6.54 20.77
C HIS A 498 -3.64 7.40 21.14
N PRO A 499 -2.57 7.42 20.31
CA PRO A 499 -1.31 8.10 20.64
C PRO A 499 -1.44 9.59 20.98
N GLN A 500 -2.33 10.33 20.31
CA GLN A 500 -2.48 11.76 20.60
C GLN A 500 -3.16 12.02 21.97
N TRP A 501 -4.03 11.09 22.45
CA TRP A 501 -4.52 11.16 23.81
C TRP A 501 -3.44 10.88 24.85
N LEU A 502 -2.59 9.89 24.60
CA LEU A 502 -1.43 9.60 25.44
C LEU A 502 -0.51 10.83 25.53
N HIS A 503 -0.15 11.43 24.38
CA HIS A 503 0.59 12.69 24.33
C HIS A 503 -0.07 13.77 25.20
N HIS A 504 -1.38 14.00 25.04
CA HIS A 504 -2.11 15.00 25.84
C HIS A 504 -2.04 14.71 27.34
N ARG A 505 -2.14 13.45 27.77
CA ARG A 505 -1.99 13.10 29.19
C ARG A 505 -0.57 13.33 29.71
N LEU A 506 0.44 13.09 28.89
CA LEU A 506 1.85 13.29 29.20
C LEU A 506 2.22 14.77 29.36
N THR A 507 1.49 15.70 28.74
CA THR A 507 1.76 17.14 28.88
C THR A 507 1.60 17.65 30.31
N ALA A 508 0.99 16.89 31.22
CA ALA A 508 0.96 17.19 32.66
C ALA A 508 2.33 17.05 33.33
N SER A 509 3.31 16.37 32.71
CA SER A 509 4.66 16.16 33.22
C SER A 509 5.61 17.27 32.77
N ASP A 510 6.26 17.95 33.70
CA ASP A 510 7.31 18.94 33.40
C ASP A 510 8.47 18.30 32.63
N ALA A 511 8.85 17.07 32.99
CA ALA A 511 9.91 16.32 32.31
C ALA A 511 9.54 16.04 30.84
N TYR A 512 8.29 15.63 30.58
CA TYR A 512 7.82 15.41 29.22
C TYR A 512 7.83 16.69 28.38
N ARG A 513 7.33 17.81 28.94
CA ARG A 513 7.36 19.10 28.24
C ARG A 513 8.78 19.55 27.92
N ALA A 514 9.72 19.34 28.85
CA ALA A 514 11.14 19.66 28.61
C ALA A 514 11.74 18.81 27.48
N THR A 515 11.47 17.49 27.45
CA THR A 515 11.88 16.61 26.36
C THR A 515 11.24 17.04 25.04
N PHE A 516 9.92 17.33 25.06
CA PHE A 516 9.20 17.80 23.88
C PHE A 516 9.81 19.10 23.31
N SER A 517 10.13 20.08 24.16
CA SER A 517 10.76 21.34 23.75
C SER A 517 12.13 21.10 23.09
N ALA A 518 12.92 20.16 23.63
CA ALA A 518 14.22 19.80 23.02
C ALA A 518 14.05 19.18 21.62
N HIS A 519 13.02 18.34 21.41
CA HIS A 519 12.69 17.80 20.07
C HIS A 519 12.21 18.90 19.11
N VAL A 520 11.42 19.86 19.58
CA VAL A 520 11.03 21.03 18.77
C VAL A 520 12.27 21.77 18.27
N GLU A 521 13.23 22.06 19.16
CA GLU A 521 14.49 22.72 18.78
C GLU A 521 15.28 21.90 17.76
N GLN A 522 15.39 20.59 18.00
CA GLN A 522 16.15 19.69 17.13
C GLN A 522 15.50 19.49 15.76
N ARG A 523 14.17 19.32 15.68
CA ARG A 523 13.46 18.89 14.47
C ARG A 523 12.94 20.04 13.62
N LEU A 524 12.40 21.10 14.25
CA LEU A 524 11.72 22.19 13.53
C LEU A 524 12.63 23.39 13.25
N LEU A 525 13.74 23.53 13.99
CA LEU A 525 14.62 24.68 13.89
C LEU A 525 15.99 24.33 13.28
N GLY A 526 16.74 25.36 12.91
CA GLY A 526 18.09 25.20 12.37
C GLY A 526 18.14 24.29 11.15
N GLU A 527 18.92 23.23 11.23
CA GLU A 527 19.07 22.20 10.18
C GLU A 527 18.21 20.94 10.46
N GLY A 528 17.21 21.05 11.34
CA GLY A 528 16.34 19.94 11.69
C GLY A 528 15.52 19.42 10.50
N GLU A 529 15.18 18.14 10.54
CA GLU A 529 14.57 17.39 9.44
C GLU A 529 13.16 17.89 9.07
N LEU A 530 12.50 18.62 9.96
CA LEU A 530 11.19 19.23 9.77
C LEU A 530 11.24 20.74 9.57
N ASN A 531 12.42 21.33 9.35
CA ASN A 531 12.52 22.75 9.02
C ASN A 531 11.90 23.05 7.64
N THR A 532 11.70 24.34 7.36
CA THR A 532 11.07 24.79 6.12
C THR A 532 11.79 24.32 4.85
N ASP A 533 13.13 24.36 4.85
CA ASP A 533 13.93 23.99 3.67
C ASP A 533 13.92 22.48 3.45
N ALA A 534 14.09 21.68 4.50
CA ALA A 534 14.00 20.20 4.43
C ALA A 534 12.61 19.75 3.93
N ASN A 535 11.54 20.38 4.41
CA ASN A 535 10.18 20.09 3.96
C ASN A 535 9.96 20.44 2.48
N ARG A 536 10.55 21.56 2.02
CA ARG A 536 10.47 21.93 0.60
C ARG A 536 11.23 20.94 -0.27
N VAL A 537 12.45 20.56 0.10
CA VAL A 537 13.25 19.56 -0.62
C VAL A 537 12.48 18.24 -0.75
N ARG A 538 11.87 17.77 0.33
CA ARG A 538 11.06 16.53 0.33
C ARG A 538 9.90 16.57 -0.65
N ILE A 539 9.22 17.71 -0.76
CA ILE A 539 8.14 17.90 -1.76
C ILE A 539 8.73 17.93 -3.17
N ASP A 540 9.82 18.65 -3.40
CA ASP A 540 10.45 18.79 -4.72
C ASP A 540 10.99 17.44 -5.23
N GLU A 541 11.56 16.60 -4.38
CA GLU A 541 12.05 15.27 -4.71
C GLU A 541 10.89 14.35 -5.17
N ARG A 542 9.80 14.31 -4.40
CA ARG A 542 8.62 13.50 -4.76
C ARG A 542 7.88 14.08 -5.97
N MET A 543 7.84 15.39 -6.12
CA MET A 543 7.33 16.05 -7.32
C MET A 543 8.12 15.60 -8.56
N ALA A 544 9.45 15.69 -8.51
CA ALA A 544 10.32 15.31 -9.62
C ALA A 544 10.18 13.82 -9.99
N GLN A 545 9.89 12.95 -9.02
CA GLN A 545 9.70 11.52 -9.26
C GLN A 545 8.50 11.22 -10.15
N ILE A 546 7.37 11.97 -10.01
CA ILE A 546 6.11 11.62 -10.67
C ILE A 546 5.60 12.67 -11.66
N GLU A 547 6.25 13.84 -11.77
CA GLU A 547 5.76 14.95 -12.61
C GLU A 547 5.45 14.51 -14.05
N LEU A 548 6.36 13.74 -14.67
CA LEU A 548 6.14 13.23 -16.03
C LEU A 548 5.01 12.20 -16.05
N ALA A 549 4.96 11.28 -15.09
CA ALA A 549 3.96 10.22 -15.01
C ALA A 549 2.52 10.77 -14.84
N ILE A 550 2.36 11.97 -14.28
CA ILE A 550 1.05 12.63 -14.16
C ILE A 550 0.40 12.92 -15.52
N VAL A 551 1.18 13.02 -16.62
CA VAL A 551 0.61 13.14 -17.97
C VAL A 551 -0.25 11.92 -18.30
N ALA A 552 0.24 10.72 -17.99
CA ALA A 552 -0.51 9.47 -18.19
C ALA A 552 -1.73 9.38 -17.25
N GLU A 553 -1.60 9.83 -16.00
CA GLU A 553 -2.74 9.93 -15.07
C GLU A 553 -3.79 10.94 -15.56
N SER A 554 -3.36 12.05 -16.15
CA SER A 554 -4.25 13.06 -16.76
C SER A 554 -5.07 12.46 -17.90
N ALA A 555 -4.39 11.73 -18.78
CA ALA A 555 -5.03 11.07 -19.91
C ALA A 555 -5.98 9.94 -19.49
N ARG A 556 -5.78 9.34 -18.32
CA ARG A 556 -6.55 8.18 -17.85
C ARG A 556 -7.73 8.54 -16.92
N TRP A 557 -7.55 9.53 -16.05
CA TRP A 557 -8.51 9.87 -15.01
C TRP A 557 -8.85 11.35 -14.93
N GLY A 558 -8.32 12.17 -15.83
CA GLY A 558 -8.50 13.62 -15.80
C GLY A 558 -9.96 14.06 -15.95
N ASP A 559 -10.70 13.38 -16.80
CA ASP A 559 -12.10 13.67 -17.11
C ASP A 559 -13.13 12.86 -16.28
N ALA A 560 -12.68 11.88 -15.47
CA ALA A 560 -13.54 10.92 -14.75
C ALA A 560 -14.71 11.54 -13.96
N LYS A 561 -14.64 12.81 -13.57
CA LYS A 561 -15.69 13.53 -12.82
C LYS A 561 -16.03 14.90 -13.43
N ARG A 562 -15.59 15.20 -14.64
CA ARG A 562 -15.83 16.49 -15.32
C ARG A 562 -15.61 16.34 -16.83
N SER A 563 -16.25 17.22 -17.62
CA SER A 563 -16.13 17.19 -19.08
C SER A 563 -14.84 17.78 -19.64
N THR A 564 -14.11 18.58 -18.87
CA THR A 564 -12.79 19.10 -19.24
C THR A 564 -11.78 18.38 -18.38
N PRO A 565 -10.84 17.64 -18.94
CA PRO A 565 -9.92 16.83 -18.14
C PRO A 565 -9.04 17.69 -17.22
N ARG A 566 -8.69 17.13 -16.08
CA ARG A 566 -7.64 17.65 -15.23
C ARG A 566 -6.30 17.28 -15.83
N THR A 567 -5.36 18.21 -15.80
CA THR A 567 -4.05 18.01 -16.39
C THR A 567 -2.93 18.22 -15.39
N ARG A 568 -1.74 17.76 -15.78
CA ARG A 568 -0.51 18.00 -15.02
C ARG A 568 -0.31 19.52 -14.81
N ASP A 569 -0.40 20.30 -15.87
CA ASP A 569 0.00 21.72 -15.86
C ASP A 569 -1.06 22.61 -15.23
N ASP A 570 -2.34 22.35 -15.48
CA ASP A 570 -3.43 23.22 -15.02
C ASP A 570 -3.97 22.85 -13.63
N ASP A 571 -3.83 21.58 -13.21
CA ASP A 571 -4.39 21.09 -11.95
C ASP A 571 -3.31 20.59 -10.97
N TRP A 572 -2.43 19.66 -11.39
CA TRP A 572 -1.51 19.00 -10.47
C TRP A 572 -0.35 19.88 -10.03
N ILE A 573 0.36 20.53 -10.95
CA ILE A 573 1.46 21.46 -10.60
C ILE A 573 0.94 22.58 -9.69
N PRO A 574 -0.20 23.23 -9.95
CA PRO A 574 -0.78 24.19 -9.02
C PRO A 574 -1.11 23.60 -7.65
N ALA A 575 -1.60 22.36 -7.57
CA ALA A 575 -1.87 21.70 -6.30
C ALA A 575 -0.59 21.45 -5.48
N VAL A 576 0.48 20.97 -6.12
CA VAL A 576 1.78 20.78 -5.47
C VAL A 576 2.40 22.12 -5.06
N ASN A 577 2.32 23.15 -5.90
CA ASN A 577 2.82 24.48 -5.57
C ASN A 577 2.11 25.08 -4.34
N ARG A 578 0.82 24.79 -4.11
CA ARG A 578 0.15 25.19 -2.87
C ARG A 578 0.79 24.55 -1.63
N LEU A 579 1.23 23.29 -1.71
CA LEU A 579 1.97 22.67 -0.60
C LEU A 579 3.32 23.35 -0.38
N ARG A 580 4.08 23.51 -1.48
CA ARG A 580 5.47 24.00 -1.46
C ARG A 580 5.58 25.48 -1.11
N ASP A 581 4.70 26.32 -1.66
CA ASP A 581 4.84 27.78 -1.64
C ASP A 581 3.82 28.48 -0.71
N ASP A 582 2.64 27.88 -0.47
CA ASP A 582 1.59 28.48 0.36
C ASP A 582 1.46 27.82 1.74
N TRP A 583 1.93 26.55 1.92
CA TRP A 583 1.89 25.85 3.20
C TRP A 583 3.25 25.85 3.90
N VAL A 584 4.25 25.24 3.30
CA VAL A 584 5.56 25.00 3.92
C VAL A 584 6.22 26.27 4.46
N PRO A 585 6.27 27.42 3.74
CA PRO A 585 6.98 28.60 4.22
C PRO A 585 6.40 29.22 5.49
N TYR A 586 5.13 28.95 5.79
CA TYR A 586 4.44 29.60 6.91
C TYR A 586 4.12 28.65 8.05
N ARG A 587 4.03 27.36 7.78
CA ARG A 587 3.50 26.40 8.74
C ARG A 587 4.39 26.23 9.97
N ASN A 588 5.72 26.19 9.81
CA ASN A 588 6.63 26.04 10.95
C ASN A 588 6.42 27.14 12.01
N ALA A 589 6.32 28.41 11.60
CA ALA A 589 6.06 29.51 12.53
C ALA A 589 4.72 29.36 13.26
N ILE A 590 3.67 28.98 12.52
CA ILE A 590 2.33 28.78 13.11
C ILE A 590 2.33 27.65 14.12
N VAL A 591 3.02 26.54 13.84
CA VAL A 591 3.11 25.40 14.78
C VAL A 591 3.92 25.79 16.02
N LEU A 592 5.00 26.54 15.86
CA LEU A 592 5.78 27.05 17.00
C LEU A 592 4.91 27.94 17.92
N ASP A 593 4.12 28.86 17.36
CA ASP A 593 3.16 29.68 18.12
C ASP A 593 2.13 28.81 18.87
N GLN A 594 1.63 27.73 18.22
CA GLN A 594 0.70 26.79 18.84
C GLN A 594 1.35 25.99 19.98
N LEU A 595 2.61 25.59 19.82
CA LEU A 595 3.40 24.86 20.82
C LEU A 595 3.78 25.75 22.02
N GLU A 596 4.13 27.03 21.78
CA GLU A 596 4.34 28.02 22.84
C GLU A 596 3.05 28.23 23.67
N ALA A 597 1.91 28.39 22.99
CA ALA A 597 0.61 28.56 23.65
C ALA A 597 0.21 27.32 24.49
N ALA A 598 0.73 26.13 24.15
CA ALA A 598 0.52 24.89 24.88
C ALA A 598 1.57 24.60 25.97
N ASP A 599 2.54 25.48 26.19
CA ASP A 599 3.70 25.27 27.09
C ASP A 599 4.52 24.01 26.72
N LEU A 600 4.61 23.72 25.43
CA LEU A 600 5.41 22.61 24.86
C LEU A 600 6.70 23.07 24.19
N TYR A 601 6.86 24.37 24.02
CA TYR A 601 8.08 25.00 23.53
C TYR A 601 8.27 26.35 24.20
N GLN A 602 9.50 26.67 24.57
CA GLN A 602 9.89 27.96 25.11
C GLN A 602 11.14 28.42 24.35
N PRO A 603 11.05 29.48 23.52
CA PRO A 603 12.17 29.97 22.70
C PRO A 603 13.35 30.53 23.50
#